data_33ece02047dabc0073f9949084b7f0e2
#
_entry.id   33ece02047dabc0073f9949084b7f0e2
#
_cell.length_a   1.000
_cell.length_b   1.000
_cell.length_c   1.000
_cell.angle_alpha   90.00
_cell.angle_beta   90.00
_cell.angle_gamma   90.00
#
_symmetry.space_group_name_H-M   'P 1'
#
loop_
_entity.id
_entity.type
_entity.pdbx_description
1 polymer ?
#
loop_
_entity_poly.entity_id
_entity_poly.type
_entity_poly.pdbx_seq_one_letter_code
_entity_poly.pdbx_strand_id
1 'polypeptide(L)'
;MRIISGKKRGYKLASPLGDGTRPTTDRVKESLFNIIQMRFPCRLVLDLFAGSGALGIEALSRGAGQAVFVEQNESAIQIVRENLKATKLENNAVVMHCDALTALKRLEGKYRFDFIFMDPPYDHELEKQMLDFLKTSSMIDKQ
;
A
#
# COMPACT_ATOMS: atom_id res chain seq x y z
N MET A 1 14.19 0.77 7.01
CA MET A 1 13.21 1.78 6.54
C MET A 1 12.45 2.36 7.72
N ARG A 2 11.99 3.57 7.61
CA ARG A 2 11.24 4.22 8.70
C ARG A 2 10.12 5.08 8.14
N ILE A 3 9.17 5.43 9.01
CA ILE A 3 8.10 6.35 8.65
C ILE A 3 8.67 7.77 8.62
N ILE A 4 8.44 8.47 7.51
CA ILE A 4 9.05 9.77 7.22
C ILE A 4 8.32 10.92 7.90
N SER A 5 6.98 10.87 7.91
CA SER A 5 6.19 12.01 8.37
C SER A 5 4.88 11.55 9.01
N GLY A 6 4.17 12.47 9.68
CA GLY A 6 2.87 12.23 10.26
C GLY A 6 2.93 11.75 11.70
N LYS A 7 1.83 11.15 12.16
CA LYS A 7 1.67 10.74 13.56
C LYS A 7 2.71 9.73 14.04
N LYS A 8 3.23 8.91 13.15
CA LYS A 8 4.17 7.84 13.48
C LYS A 8 5.57 8.10 12.94
N ARG A 9 5.90 9.36 12.69
CA ARG A 9 7.22 9.74 12.21
C ARG A 9 8.33 9.13 13.05
N GLY A 10 9.32 8.55 12.39
CA GLY A 10 10.50 7.98 13.03
C GLY A 10 10.39 6.53 13.44
N TYR A 11 9.18 5.94 13.43
CA TYR A 11 9.04 4.52 13.72
C TYR A 11 9.77 3.71 12.66
N LYS A 12 10.53 2.71 13.11
CA LYS A 12 11.22 1.80 12.19
C LYS A 12 10.26 0.75 11.65
N LEU A 13 10.44 0.40 10.40
CA LEU A 13 9.66 -0.64 9.75
C LEU A 13 10.58 -1.80 9.38
N ALA A 14 10.15 -3.02 9.71
CA ALA A 14 10.86 -4.22 9.29
C ALA A 14 10.70 -4.38 7.77
N SER A 15 11.71 -4.93 7.13
CA SER A 15 11.71 -5.23 5.70
C SER A 15 11.86 -6.72 5.48
N PRO A 16 11.28 -7.27 4.41
CA PRO A 16 11.49 -8.68 4.09
C PRO A 16 12.97 -8.98 3.90
N LEU A 17 13.40 -10.10 4.45
CA LEU A 17 14.74 -10.62 4.24
C LEU A 17 14.69 -11.52 3.02
N GLY A 18 15.47 -11.21 1.99
CA GLY A 18 15.56 -12.07 0.83
C GLY A 18 15.75 -11.30 -0.46
N ASP A 19 16.26 -12.01 -1.45
CA ASP A 19 16.70 -11.43 -2.71
C ASP A 19 15.55 -11.15 -3.69
N GLY A 20 14.33 -11.55 -3.35
CA GLY A 20 13.19 -11.42 -4.23
C GLY A 20 12.39 -10.14 -4.04
N THR A 21 12.69 -9.36 -3.03
CA THR A 21 11.96 -8.13 -2.75
C THR A 21 12.77 -6.92 -3.15
N ARG A 22 12.14 -6.04 -3.91
CA ARG A 22 12.72 -4.75 -4.25
C ARG A 22 12.29 -3.77 -3.16
N PRO A 23 13.19 -3.36 -2.26
CA PRO A 23 12.81 -2.45 -1.21
C PRO A 23 12.47 -1.08 -1.78
N THR A 24 11.35 -0.51 -1.33
CA THR A 24 11.07 0.90 -1.55
C THR A 24 11.95 1.64 -0.56
N THR A 25 12.90 2.41 -1.04
CA THR A 25 13.79 3.16 -0.17
C THR A 25 13.03 4.33 0.48
N ASP A 26 13.53 4.79 1.63
CA ASP A 26 12.98 5.97 2.29
C ASP A 26 12.96 7.17 1.35
N ARG A 27 13.98 7.31 0.53
CA ARG A 27 14.10 8.42 -0.40
C ARG A 27 13.03 8.40 -1.48
N VAL A 28 12.76 7.22 -2.05
CA VAL A 28 11.70 7.05 -3.07
C VAL A 28 10.34 7.31 -2.45
N LYS A 29 10.11 6.78 -1.25
CA LYS A 29 8.87 6.99 -0.52
C LYS A 29 8.65 8.46 -0.23
N GLU A 30 9.67 9.16 0.26
CA GLU A 30 9.60 10.59 0.53
C GLU A 30 9.27 11.38 -0.74
N SER A 31 9.93 11.07 -1.85
CA SER A 31 9.68 11.75 -3.12
C SER A 31 8.23 11.56 -3.58
N LEU A 32 7.72 10.34 -3.48
CA LEU A 32 6.33 10.04 -3.86
C LEU A 32 5.36 10.85 -3.01
N PHE A 33 5.51 10.82 -1.70
CA PHE A 33 4.58 11.51 -0.81
C PHE A 33 4.71 13.03 -0.88
N ASN A 34 5.87 13.55 -1.24
CA ASN A 34 6.01 14.99 -1.51
C ASN A 34 5.12 15.44 -2.66
N ILE A 35 4.93 14.57 -3.66
CA ILE A 35 4.06 14.87 -4.80
C ILE A 35 2.59 14.90 -4.40
N ILE A 36 2.16 13.98 -3.53
CA ILE A 36 0.75 13.81 -3.21
C ILE A 36 0.34 14.37 -1.85
N GLN A 37 1.27 14.98 -1.11
CA GLN A 37 1.01 15.42 0.27
C GLN A 37 -0.16 16.40 0.41
N MET A 38 -0.42 17.21 -0.61
CA MET A 38 -1.51 18.19 -0.58
C MET A 38 -2.90 17.55 -0.55
N ARG A 39 -2.98 16.25 -0.85
CA ARG A 39 -4.23 15.51 -0.84
C ARG A 39 -4.45 14.75 0.45
N PHE A 40 -3.57 14.92 1.41
CA PHE A 40 -3.73 14.37 2.76
C PHE A 40 -4.24 15.45 3.71
N PRO A 41 -5.08 15.12 4.68
CA PRO A 41 -5.59 13.76 4.96
C PRO A 41 -6.54 13.26 3.88
N CYS A 42 -6.69 11.96 3.79
CA CYS A 42 -7.61 11.31 2.87
C CYS A 42 -8.33 10.16 3.58
N ARG A 43 -9.26 9.51 2.89
CA ARG A 43 -10.11 8.52 3.54
C ARG A 43 -9.57 7.10 3.43
N LEU A 44 -9.16 6.69 2.24
CA LEU A 44 -8.89 5.28 1.98
C LEU A 44 -7.82 5.13 0.91
N VAL A 45 -6.82 4.30 1.19
CA VAL A 45 -5.76 3.98 0.23
C VAL A 45 -5.65 2.47 0.05
N LEU A 46 -5.16 2.06 -1.12
CA LEU A 46 -4.92 0.66 -1.45
C LEU A 46 -3.44 0.49 -1.81
N ASP A 47 -2.79 -0.46 -1.16
CA ASP A 47 -1.40 -0.84 -1.43
C ASP A 47 -1.41 -2.24 -2.03
N LEU A 48 -1.34 -2.34 -3.36
CA LEU A 48 -1.56 -3.59 -4.09
C LEU A 48 -0.40 -4.58 -4.03
N PHE A 49 0.80 -4.11 -3.80
CA PHE A 49 1.98 -4.94 -3.67
C PHE A 49 2.72 -4.52 -2.41
N ALA A 50 2.10 -4.81 -1.27
CA ALA A 50 2.47 -4.15 -0.03
C ALA A 50 3.89 -4.43 0.43
N GLY A 51 4.42 -5.63 0.18
CA GLY A 51 5.74 -5.97 0.67
C GLY A 51 5.81 -5.86 2.19
N SER A 52 6.54 -4.86 2.67
CA SER A 52 6.61 -4.56 4.12
C SER A 52 5.45 -3.70 4.61
N GLY A 53 4.62 -3.21 3.70
CA GLY A 53 3.56 -2.27 4.04
C GLY A 53 3.99 -0.82 4.11
N ALA A 54 5.20 -0.52 3.66
CA ALA A 54 5.79 0.81 3.85
C ALA A 54 4.96 1.96 3.27
N LEU A 55 4.39 1.78 2.08
CA LEU A 55 3.62 2.86 1.45
C LEU A 55 2.28 3.08 2.15
N GLY A 56 1.54 2.00 2.42
CA GLY A 56 0.26 2.12 3.11
C GLY A 56 0.41 2.63 4.53
N ILE A 57 1.44 2.20 5.23
CA ILE A 57 1.72 2.67 6.60
C ILE A 57 2.11 4.14 6.59
N GLU A 58 2.92 4.57 5.61
CA GLU A 58 3.25 5.99 5.46
C GLU A 58 1.96 6.81 5.25
N ALA A 59 1.07 6.33 4.39
CA ALA A 59 -0.21 6.99 4.15
C ALA A 59 -1.04 7.11 5.43
N LEU A 60 -1.13 6.03 6.21
CA LEU A 60 -1.84 6.05 7.49
C LEU A 60 -1.23 7.06 8.45
N SER A 61 0.09 7.11 8.52
CA SER A 61 0.79 8.07 9.37
C SER A 61 0.50 9.51 8.98
N ARG A 62 0.33 9.78 7.69
CA ARG A 62 0.08 11.12 7.17
C ARG A 62 -1.39 11.53 7.18
N GLY A 63 -2.28 10.65 7.60
CA GLY A 63 -3.68 11.01 7.78
C GLY A 63 -4.70 10.27 6.92
N ALA A 64 -4.30 9.18 6.25
CA ALA A 64 -5.29 8.30 5.63
C ALA A 64 -6.13 7.66 6.74
N GLY A 65 -7.44 7.62 6.55
CA GLY A 65 -8.34 7.04 7.55
C GLY A 65 -8.23 5.53 7.63
N GLN A 66 -7.99 4.90 6.49
CA GLN A 66 -7.87 3.45 6.40
C GLN A 66 -6.97 3.07 5.22
N ALA A 67 -6.29 1.94 5.32
CA ALA A 67 -5.50 1.39 4.22
C ALA A 67 -5.78 -0.10 4.06
N VAL A 68 -5.88 -0.53 2.81
CA VAL A 68 -5.99 -1.95 2.47
C VAL A 68 -4.64 -2.39 1.91
N PHE A 69 -4.09 -3.44 2.48
CA PHE A 69 -2.78 -3.98 2.10
C PHE A 69 -3.00 -5.31 1.40
N VAL A 70 -2.50 -5.43 0.19
CA VAL A 70 -2.58 -6.68 -0.57
C VAL A 70 -1.18 -7.21 -0.79
N GLU A 71 -0.95 -8.45 -0.40
CA GLU A 71 0.33 -9.09 -0.57
C GLU A 71 0.15 -10.59 -0.76
N GLN A 72 0.82 -11.15 -1.73
CA GLN A 72 0.71 -12.56 -2.07
C GLN A 72 1.66 -13.44 -1.27
N ASN A 73 2.82 -12.91 -0.94
CA ASN A 73 3.88 -13.66 -0.26
C ASN A 73 3.60 -13.74 1.25
N GLU A 74 3.55 -14.96 1.79
CA GLU A 74 3.20 -15.17 3.19
C GLU A 74 4.19 -14.52 4.15
N SER A 75 5.49 -14.64 3.87
CA SER A 75 6.49 -14.03 4.75
C SER A 75 6.40 -12.50 4.76
N ALA A 76 6.08 -11.90 3.61
CA ALA A 76 5.87 -10.47 3.53
C ALA A 76 4.59 -10.05 4.27
N ILE A 77 3.53 -10.84 4.19
CA ILE A 77 2.29 -10.57 4.94
C ILE A 77 2.56 -10.51 6.44
N GLN A 78 3.39 -11.41 6.95
CA GLN A 78 3.73 -11.39 8.37
C GLN A 78 4.46 -10.11 8.76
N ILE A 79 5.34 -9.63 7.88
CA ILE A 79 6.05 -8.38 8.12
C ILE A 79 5.09 -7.19 8.10
N VAL A 80 4.13 -7.17 7.16
CA VAL A 80 3.09 -6.14 7.16
C VAL A 80 2.36 -6.12 8.50
N ARG A 81 1.94 -7.30 8.99
CA ARG A 81 1.22 -7.39 10.27
C ARG A 81 2.07 -6.95 11.43
N GLU A 82 3.34 -7.33 11.45
CA GLU A 82 4.28 -6.90 12.50
C GLU A 82 4.44 -5.39 12.50
N ASN A 83 4.63 -4.80 11.31
CA ASN A 83 4.79 -3.35 11.18
C ASN A 83 3.53 -2.60 11.62
N LEU A 84 2.35 -3.10 11.26
CA LEU A 84 1.09 -2.50 11.70
C LEU A 84 0.94 -2.56 13.21
N LYS A 85 1.29 -3.68 13.80
CA LYS A 85 1.22 -3.84 15.26
C LYS A 85 2.21 -2.93 15.97
N ALA A 86 3.46 -2.89 15.49
CA ALA A 86 4.50 -2.06 16.09
C ALA A 86 4.16 -0.57 16.03
N THR A 87 3.49 -0.14 14.98
CA THR A 87 3.08 1.26 14.81
C THR A 87 1.71 1.55 15.41
N LYS A 88 1.02 0.53 15.92
CA LYS A 88 -0.34 0.63 16.48
C LYS A 88 -1.36 1.14 15.47
N LEU A 89 -1.22 0.72 14.21
CA LEU A 89 -2.10 1.11 13.13
C LEU A 89 -3.01 -0.02 12.64
N GLU A 90 -2.98 -1.18 13.29
CA GLU A 90 -3.75 -2.34 12.85
C GLU A 90 -5.26 -2.10 12.78
N ASN A 91 -5.78 -1.21 13.63
CA ASN A 91 -7.23 -0.92 13.61
C ASN A 91 -7.67 -0.11 12.39
N ASN A 92 -6.70 0.49 11.69
CA ASN A 92 -6.97 1.29 10.50
C ASN A 92 -6.55 0.56 9.21
N ALA A 93 -6.31 -0.74 9.31
CA ALA A 93 -5.78 -1.54 8.21
C ALA A 93 -6.61 -2.77 7.96
N VAL A 94 -6.75 -3.12 6.68
CA VAL A 94 -7.26 -4.41 6.24
C VAL A 94 -6.13 -5.08 5.47
N VAL A 95 -5.81 -6.31 5.82
CA VAL A 95 -4.73 -7.06 5.18
C VAL A 95 -5.34 -8.22 4.39
N MET A 96 -5.05 -8.27 3.09
CA MET A 96 -5.53 -9.31 2.20
C MET A 96 -4.35 -10.14 1.70
N HIS A 97 -4.33 -11.41 2.07
CA HIS A 97 -3.30 -12.34 1.63
C HIS A 97 -3.76 -13.02 0.35
N CYS A 98 -3.55 -12.37 -0.78
CA CYS A 98 -3.92 -12.89 -2.10
C CYS A 98 -3.17 -12.13 -3.18
N ASP A 99 -3.31 -12.58 -4.44
CA ASP A 99 -2.72 -11.85 -5.54
C ASP A 99 -3.51 -10.57 -5.86
N ALA A 100 -2.86 -9.68 -6.59
CA ALA A 100 -3.42 -8.35 -6.86
C ALA A 100 -4.72 -8.39 -7.66
N LEU A 101 -4.80 -9.23 -8.70
CA LEU A 101 -6.01 -9.31 -9.51
C LEU A 101 -7.19 -9.86 -8.73
N THR A 102 -6.96 -10.87 -7.90
CA THR A 102 -8.00 -11.41 -7.01
C THR A 102 -8.49 -10.34 -6.06
N ALA A 103 -7.58 -9.57 -5.48
CA ALA A 103 -7.95 -8.48 -4.58
C ALA A 103 -8.79 -7.42 -5.29
N LEU A 104 -8.38 -6.99 -6.48
CA LEU A 104 -9.14 -6.00 -7.24
C LEU A 104 -10.56 -6.46 -7.51
N LYS A 105 -10.74 -7.73 -7.89
CA LYS A 105 -12.07 -8.28 -8.13
C LYS A 105 -12.92 -8.31 -6.86
N ARG A 106 -12.32 -8.66 -5.72
CA ARG A 106 -13.04 -8.71 -4.44
C ARG A 106 -13.41 -7.32 -3.92
N LEU A 107 -12.59 -6.31 -4.21
CA LEU A 107 -12.81 -4.95 -3.73
C LEU A 107 -13.76 -4.15 -4.63
N GLU A 108 -13.96 -4.60 -5.88
CA GLU A 108 -14.84 -3.93 -6.82
C GLU A 108 -16.25 -3.78 -6.26
N GLY A 109 -16.80 -2.57 -6.34
CA GLY A 109 -18.13 -2.29 -5.85
C GLY A 109 -18.26 -2.12 -4.34
N LYS A 110 -17.21 -2.38 -3.58
CA LYS A 110 -17.24 -2.28 -2.11
C LYS A 110 -16.48 -1.09 -1.58
N TYR A 111 -15.42 -0.67 -2.30
CA TYR A 111 -14.53 0.38 -1.85
C TYR A 111 -14.25 1.38 -2.95
N ARG A 112 -13.98 2.60 -2.54
CA ARG A 112 -13.55 3.67 -3.41
C ARG A 112 -12.31 4.29 -2.81
N PHE A 113 -11.19 4.22 -3.53
CA PHE A 113 -9.89 4.62 -3.00
C PHE A 113 -9.49 6.00 -3.50
N ASP A 114 -8.89 6.78 -2.59
CA ASP A 114 -8.29 8.07 -2.96
C ASP A 114 -6.97 7.87 -3.69
N PHE A 115 -6.21 6.83 -3.30
CA PHE A 115 -4.97 6.45 -3.94
C PHE A 115 -4.88 4.94 -4.05
N ILE A 116 -4.32 4.48 -5.16
CA ILE A 116 -3.94 3.09 -5.33
C ILE A 116 -2.44 3.07 -5.64
N PHE A 117 -1.66 2.54 -4.70
CA PHE A 117 -0.23 2.35 -4.91
C PHE A 117 -0.02 1.02 -5.60
N MET A 118 0.68 1.05 -6.73
CA MET A 118 0.90 -0.13 -7.53
C MET A 118 2.35 -0.16 -8.00
N ASP A 119 3.14 -1.00 -7.36
CA ASP A 119 4.54 -1.21 -7.71
C ASP A 119 4.75 -2.70 -7.95
N PRO A 120 4.29 -3.22 -9.11
CA PRO A 120 4.37 -4.65 -9.36
C PRO A 120 5.81 -5.11 -9.55
N PRO A 121 6.11 -6.38 -9.25
CA PRO A 121 7.39 -6.94 -9.67
C PRO A 121 7.46 -6.88 -11.20
N TYR A 122 8.65 -6.99 -11.76
CA TYR A 122 8.90 -6.78 -13.19
C TYR A 122 8.07 -7.70 -14.09
N ASP A 123 6.77 -7.42 -14.20
CA ASP A 123 5.83 -8.17 -15.01
C ASP A 123 4.90 -7.19 -15.72
N HIS A 124 5.26 -6.83 -16.95
CA HIS A 124 4.49 -5.87 -17.73
C HIS A 124 3.08 -6.37 -18.08
N GLU A 125 2.92 -7.70 -18.24
CA GLU A 125 1.61 -8.26 -18.54
C GLU A 125 0.66 -8.11 -17.36
N LEU A 126 1.15 -8.37 -16.15
CA LEU A 126 0.35 -8.19 -14.94
C LEU A 126 -0.03 -6.73 -14.74
N GLU A 127 0.93 -5.83 -14.94
CA GLU A 127 0.67 -4.40 -14.85
C GLU A 127 -0.40 -3.97 -15.82
N LYS A 128 -0.33 -4.44 -17.08
CA LYS A 128 -1.31 -4.13 -18.10
C LYS A 128 -2.70 -4.64 -17.72
N GLN A 129 -2.79 -5.87 -17.22
CA GLN A 129 -4.07 -6.44 -16.80
C GLN A 129 -4.70 -5.62 -15.67
N MET A 130 -3.92 -5.18 -14.72
CA MET A 130 -4.42 -4.37 -13.61
C MET A 130 -4.88 -2.99 -14.07
N LEU A 131 -4.11 -2.35 -14.95
CA LEU A 131 -4.48 -1.05 -15.50
C LEU A 131 -5.76 -1.14 -16.32
N ASP A 132 -5.90 -2.19 -17.13
CA ASP A 132 -7.11 -2.42 -17.90
C ASP A 132 -8.33 -2.61 -17.00
N PHE A 133 -8.17 -3.36 -15.92
CA PHE A 133 -9.24 -3.54 -14.92
C PHE A 133 -9.66 -2.20 -14.33
N LEU A 134 -8.69 -1.38 -13.92
CA LEU A 134 -8.95 -0.11 -13.26
C LEU A 134 -9.60 0.93 -14.17
N LYS A 135 -9.40 0.83 -15.47
CA LYS A 135 -10.03 1.76 -16.42
C LYS A 135 -11.55 1.73 -16.37
N THR A 136 -12.13 0.57 -16.06
CA THR A 136 -13.58 0.41 -16.02
C THR A 136 -14.11 0.28 -14.61
N SER A 137 -13.22 0.35 -13.61
CA SER A 137 -13.57 0.16 -12.21
C SER A 137 -14.13 1.42 -11.58
N SER A 138 -15.04 1.24 -10.62
CA SER A 138 -15.56 2.33 -9.80
C SER A 138 -14.69 2.60 -8.57
N MET A 139 -13.60 1.84 -8.37
CA MET A 139 -12.77 1.94 -7.17
C MET A 139 -11.97 3.24 -7.08
N ILE A 140 -11.75 3.93 -8.19
CA ILE A 140 -10.98 5.17 -8.20
C ILE A 140 -11.70 6.23 -9.02
N ASP A 141 -11.67 7.47 -8.54
CA ASP A 141 -12.23 8.58 -9.28
C ASP A 141 -11.36 8.90 -10.50
N LYS A 142 -12.01 8.98 -11.66
CA LYS A 142 -11.35 9.27 -12.93
C LYS A 142 -11.45 10.76 -13.20
N GLN A 143 -10.50 11.49 -12.71
CA GLN A 143 -10.42 12.91 -12.99
C GLN A 143 -9.17 13.23 -13.76
#